data_8765d2f3171a11a2a1b6b1634f7010c9
#
_entry.id   8765d2f3171a11a2a1b6b1634f7010c9
#
_cell.length_a   1.000
_cell.length_b   1.000
_cell.length_c   1.000
_cell.angle_alpha   90.00
_cell.angle_beta   90.00
_cell.angle_gamma   90.00
#
_symmetry.space_group_name_H-M   'P 1'
#
loop_
_entity.id
_entity.type
_entity.pdbx_description
1 polymer ?
#
loop_
_entity_poly.entity_id
_entity_poly.type
_entity_poly.pdbx_seq_one_letter_code
_entity_poly.pdbx_strand_id
1 'polypeptide(L)'
;IEAVPENLELKQDIFARLDSHAPAHALLATNTSGLEISQIAAATSRPERVIGMHFFNPVPIMKLLELVRHDGIAEDTIEAAEGVGAALGKTTILVRDIPGFATSRLGVVLGNEAIRMLADGVASAHDIDTAMQLGYKHPLGPLELSDLVGLDVRRDILNNLAIAFDDDRYLPHPLLEALVAEGSLGKKAGRGIYDWSTGVKEERKLPGML
;
A
#
# COMPACT_ATOMS: atom_id res chain seq x y z
N ILE A 1 17.19 -1.72 8.02
CA ILE A 1 15.81 -1.57 7.49
C ILE A 1 14.85 -2.22 8.49
N GLU A 2 13.89 -1.44 9.01
CA GLU A 2 12.86 -1.91 9.92
C GLU A 2 11.61 -2.36 9.14
N ALA A 3 10.99 -3.47 9.52
CA ALA A 3 9.79 -4.03 8.90
C ALA A 3 8.86 -4.70 9.93
N VAL A 4 8.73 -4.08 11.12
CA VAL A 4 7.79 -4.53 12.16
C VAL A 4 6.35 -4.14 11.81
N PRO A 5 5.33 -4.64 12.56
CA PRO A 5 3.94 -4.29 12.32
C PRO A 5 3.70 -2.77 12.24
N GLU A 6 2.66 -2.38 11.51
CA GLU A 6 2.29 -0.99 11.21
C GLU A 6 1.70 -0.31 12.45
N ASN A 7 2.59 0.07 13.35
CA ASN A 7 2.28 0.77 14.60
C ASN A 7 3.33 1.86 14.83
N LEU A 8 2.90 3.12 14.88
CA LEU A 8 3.79 4.28 14.96
C LEU A 8 4.65 4.26 16.22
N GLU A 9 4.06 4.02 17.39
CA GLU A 9 4.79 4.01 18.67
C GLU A 9 5.88 2.94 18.69
N LEU A 10 5.55 1.73 18.18
CA LEU A 10 6.53 0.63 18.08
C LEU A 10 7.68 1.01 17.15
N LYS A 11 7.40 1.64 16.00
CA LYS A 11 8.44 2.07 15.05
C LYS A 11 9.30 3.18 15.67
N GLN A 12 8.70 4.14 16.35
CA GLN A 12 9.42 5.20 17.07
C GLN A 12 10.36 4.64 18.13
N ASP A 13 9.91 3.69 18.97
CA ASP A 13 10.77 3.02 19.96
C ASP A 13 11.96 2.31 19.29
N ILE A 14 11.71 1.58 18.22
CA ILE A 14 12.77 0.91 17.46
C ILE A 14 13.76 1.92 16.89
N PHE A 15 13.29 3.02 16.29
CA PHE A 15 14.16 4.03 15.70
C PHE A 15 14.99 4.77 16.74
N ALA A 16 14.45 5.07 17.91
CA ALA A 16 15.22 5.63 19.04
C ALA A 16 16.34 4.66 19.49
N ARG A 17 16.06 3.37 19.51
CA ARG A 17 17.07 2.34 19.83
C ARG A 17 18.11 2.18 18.73
N LEU A 18 17.68 2.19 17.45
CA LEU A 18 18.60 2.14 16.31
C LEU A 18 19.53 3.38 16.30
N ASP A 19 18.98 4.55 16.60
CA ASP A 19 19.75 5.79 16.68
C ASP A 19 20.90 5.71 17.69
N SER A 20 20.66 5.11 18.85
CA SER A 20 21.66 4.97 19.92
C SER A 20 22.70 3.89 19.67
N HIS A 21 22.44 2.90 18.79
CA HIS A 21 23.30 1.73 18.58
C HIS A 21 23.95 1.67 17.20
N ALA A 22 23.32 2.23 16.18
CA ALA A 22 23.83 2.19 14.82
C ALA A 22 24.98 3.21 14.63
N PRO A 23 25.97 2.90 13.77
CA PRO A 23 27.03 3.85 13.44
C PRO A 23 26.48 5.20 12.97
N ALA A 24 27.20 6.29 13.21
CA ALA A 24 26.73 7.64 12.88
C ALA A 24 26.40 7.84 11.39
N HIS A 25 27.08 7.11 10.51
CA HIS A 25 26.87 7.16 9.06
C HIS A 25 25.76 6.21 8.56
N ALA A 26 25.16 5.42 9.45
CA ALA A 26 24.15 4.43 9.04
C ALA A 26 22.89 5.11 8.48
N LEU A 27 22.42 4.57 7.37
CA LEU A 27 21.08 4.81 6.85
C LEU A 27 20.06 4.10 7.74
N LEU A 28 19.06 4.80 8.24
CA LEU A 28 17.94 4.24 8.98
C LEU A 28 16.70 4.22 8.09
N ALA A 29 16.18 3.04 7.80
CA ALA A 29 15.08 2.91 6.86
C ALA A 29 13.87 2.18 7.49
N THR A 30 12.67 2.60 7.13
CA THR A 30 11.41 1.93 7.50
C THR A 30 10.69 1.40 6.26
N ASN A 31 10.15 0.17 6.36
CA ASN A 31 9.32 -0.42 5.31
C ASN A 31 7.81 -0.16 5.55
N THR A 32 7.46 0.95 6.17
CA THR A 32 6.06 1.33 6.33
C THR A 32 5.37 1.47 4.97
N SER A 33 4.08 1.12 4.91
CA SER A 33 3.26 1.28 3.71
C SER A 33 2.39 2.55 3.73
N GLY A 34 2.36 3.28 4.87
CA GLY A 34 1.46 4.43 4.99
C GLY A 34 1.68 5.36 6.18
N LEU A 35 2.54 5.01 7.15
CA LEU A 35 2.88 5.92 8.25
C LEU A 35 3.83 7.01 7.75
N GLU A 36 3.65 8.22 8.25
CA GLU A 36 4.51 9.35 7.92
C GLU A 36 5.95 9.12 8.40
N ILE A 37 6.89 9.21 7.48
CA ILE A 37 8.32 9.02 7.75
C ILE A 37 8.84 10.10 8.72
N SER A 38 8.36 11.32 8.56
CA SER A 38 8.69 12.45 9.43
C SER A 38 8.38 12.19 10.90
N GLN A 39 7.26 11.52 11.21
CA GLN A 39 6.89 11.16 12.59
C GLN A 39 7.81 10.07 13.17
N ILE A 40 8.26 9.13 12.33
CA ILE A 40 9.21 8.10 12.74
C ILE A 40 10.61 8.72 12.93
N ALA A 41 11.02 9.58 12.01
CA ALA A 41 12.31 10.29 12.06
C ALA A 41 12.45 11.18 13.30
N ALA A 42 11.37 11.80 13.74
CA ALA A 42 11.32 12.65 14.95
C ALA A 42 11.71 11.91 16.24
N ALA A 43 11.70 10.58 16.25
CA ALA A 43 12.15 9.77 17.38
C ALA A 43 13.68 9.59 17.44
N THR A 44 14.43 10.14 16.48
CA THR A 44 15.90 10.04 16.38
C THR A 44 16.58 11.38 16.57
N SER A 45 17.86 11.38 16.95
CA SER A 45 18.71 12.59 17.01
C SER A 45 19.27 13.02 15.66
N ARG A 46 19.08 12.20 14.61
CA ARG A 46 19.53 12.42 13.23
C ARG A 46 18.41 12.12 12.23
N PRO A 47 17.30 12.88 12.27
CA PRO A 47 16.17 12.66 11.39
C PRO A 47 16.56 12.72 9.91
N GLU A 48 17.57 13.51 9.55
CA GLU A 48 18.09 13.61 8.18
C GLU A 48 18.65 12.28 7.63
N ARG A 49 18.90 11.29 8.50
CA ARG A 49 19.35 9.93 8.14
C ARG A 49 18.22 8.90 8.04
N VAL A 50 16.98 9.32 8.21
CA VAL A 50 15.82 8.44 8.18
C VAL A 50 15.09 8.55 6.84
N ILE A 51 14.78 7.42 6.21
CA ILE A 51 14.06 7.35 4.93
C ILE A 51 13.03 6.21 4.94
N GLY A 52 11.96 6.37 4.19
CA GLY A 52 11.09 5.25 3.84
C GLY A 52 11.69 4.43 2.70
N MET A 53 11.75 3.11 2.87
CA MET A 53 12.11 2.15 1.83
C MET A 53 10.99 1.12 1.71
N HIS A 54 9.96 1.46 0.93
CA HIS A 54 8.74 0.67 0.80
C HIS A 54 8.91 -0.40 -0.26
N PHE A 55 9.02 -1.66 0.20
CA PHE A 55 9.14 -2.85 -0.63
C PHE A 55 7.77 -3.48 -0.91
N PHE A 56 7.67 -4.21 -2.01
CA PHE A 56 6.46 -4.90 -2.44
C PHE A 56 6.61 -6.42 -2.32
N ASN A 57 5.58 -7.08 -1.78
CA ASN A 57 5.57 -8.53 -1.66
C ASN A 57 5.16 -9.21 -2.99
N PRO A 58 5.83 -10.32 -3.37
CA PRO A 58 7.02 -10.92 -2.74
C PRO A 58 8.30 -10.13 -3.07
N VAL A 59 9.02 -9.70 -2.03
CA VAL A 59 10.20 -8.82 -2.18
C VAL A 59 11.23 -9.34 -3.19
N PRO A 60 11.56 -10.64 -3.30
CA PRO A 60 12.53 -11.10 -4.30
C PRO A 60 12.06 -10.95 -5.76
N ILE A 61 10.74 -10.90 -5.99
CA ILE A 61 10.14 -10.90 -7.33
C ILE A 61 9.84 -9.46 -7.78
N MET A 62 9.27 -8.67 -6.90
CA MET A 62 8.82 -7.30 -7.20
C MET A 62 10.01 -6.38 -7.43
N LYS A 63 10.04 -5.72 -8.59
CA LYS A 63 11.17 -4.89 -9.02
C LYS A 63 11.14 -3.47 -8.45
N LEU A 64 9.97 -2.97 -8.04
CA LEU A 64 9.81 -1.61 -7.53
C LEU A 64 10.26 -1.49 -6.08
N LEU A 65 10.91 -0.36 -5.77
CA LEU A 65 11.17 0.14 -4.43
C LEU A 65 10.81 1.62 -4.39
N GLU A 66 9.83 2.02 -3.57
CA GLU A 66 9.56 3.43 -3.31
C GLU A 66 10.49 3.93 -2.20
N LEU A 67 11.25 4.97 -2.51
CA LEU A 67 12.02 5.75 -1.56
C LEU A 67 11.14 6.94 -1.14
N VAL A 68 10.84 7.04 0.14
CA VAL A 68 9.94 8.08 0.66
C VAL A 68 10.75 9.10 1.45
N ARG A 69 10.82 10.32 0.90
CA ARG A 69 11.56 11.44 1.49
C ARG A 69 10.67 12.37 2.30
N HIS A 70 11.03 12.71 3.50
CA HIS A 70 10.46 13.83 4.25
C HIS A 70 11.28 15.13 4.02
N ASP A 71 10.75 16.28 4.41
CA ASP A 71 11.36 17.58 4.09
C ASP A 71 12.72 17.81 4.77
N GLY A 72 13.02 17.11 5.87
CA GLY A 72 14.29 17.25 6.62
C GLY A 72 15.38 16.26 6.25
N ILE A 73 15.18 15.42 5.21
CA ILE A 73 16.15 14.40 4.81
C ILE A 73 17.38 15.00 4.15
N ALA A 74 18.57 14.42 4.39
CA ALA A 74 19.79 14.80 3.70
C ALA A 74 19.91 14.12 2.32
N GLU A 75 20.49 14.80 1.35
CA GLU A 75 20.64 14.31 -0.02
C GLU A 75 21.50 13.04 -0.08
N ASP A 76 22.59 12.98 0.69
CA ASP A 76 23.46 11.80 0.77
C ASP A 76 22.74 10.57 1.37
N THR A 77 21.67 10.77 2.14
CA THR A 77 20.80 9.70 2.62
C THR A 77 19.95 9.12 1.49
N ILE A 78 19.43 9.98 0.60
CA ILE A 78 18.70 9.56 -0.60
C ILE A 78 19.63 8.79 -1.52
N GLU A 79 20.82 9.32 -1.82
CA GLU A 79 21.81 8.66 -2.66
C GLU A 79 22.20 7.28 -2.10
N ALA A 80 22.40 7.18 -0.78
CA ALA A 80 22.69 5.91 -0.13
C ALA A 80 21.54 4.89 -0.28
N ALA A 81 20.29 5.34 -0.14
CA ALA A 81 19.10 4.47 -0.32
C ALA A 81 18.94 4.02 -1.78
N GLU A 82 19.20 4.90 -2.74
CA GLU A 82 19.23 4.55 -4.18
C GLU A 82 20.32 3.51 -4.46
N GLY A 83 21.52 3.68 -3.87
CA GLY A 83 22.60 2.70 -3.95
C GLY A 83 22.21 1.32 -3.39
N VAL A 84 21.49 1.28 -2.26
CA VAL A 84 20.94 0.02 -1.72
C VAL A 84 19.91 -0.57 -2.69
N GLY A 85 19.01 0.23 -3.23
CA GLY A 85 18.02 -0.22 -4.23
C GLY A 85 18.69 -0.84 -5.45
N ALA A 86 19.72 -0.17 -6.00
CA ALA A 86 20.49 -0.66 -7.14
C ALA A 86 21.21 -1.98 -6.82
N ALA A 87 21.85 -2.10 -5.66
CA ALA A 87 22.52 -3.31 -5.21
C ALA A 87 21.55 -4.50 -5.04
N LEU A 88 20.29 -4.24 -4.68
CA LEU A 88 19.22 -5.23 -4.61
C LEU A 88 18.55 -5.52 -5.96
N GLY A 89 19.00 -4.90 -7.05
CA GLY A 89 18.42 -5.06 -8.40
C GLY A 89 17.00 -4.50 -8.52
N LYS A 90 16.67 -3.48 -7.71
CA LYS A 90 15.38 -2.78 -7.74
C LYS A 90 15.43 -1.57 -8.67
N THR A 91 14.27 -1.22 -9.20
CA THR A 91 14.03 0.10 -9.79
C THR A 91 13.48 0.99 -8.70
N THR A 92 14.17 2.07 -8.38
CA THR A 92 13.75 3.02 -7.35
C THR A 92 12.93 4.14 -7.97
N ILE A 93 11.94 4.62 -7.24
CA ILE A 93 11.27 5.91 -7.44
C ILE A 93 11.37 6.71 -6.15
N LEU A 94 11.54 8.03 -6.27
CA LEU A 94 11.57 8.93 -5.14
C LEU A 94 10.23 9.66 -5.02
N VAL A 95 9.59 9.53 -3.86
CA VAL A 95 8.29 10.14 -3.57
C VAL A 95 8.36 10.96 -2.29
N ARG A 96 7.45 11.94 -2.15
CA ARG A 96 7.33 12.72 -0.91
C ARG A 96 6.59 11.92 0.15
N ASP A 97 6.90 12.24 1.42
CA ASP A 97 6.21 11.73 2.61
C ASP A 97 4.80 12.32 2.70
N ILE A 98 3.91 11.77 1.89
CA ILE A 98 2.50 12.13 1.79
C ILE A 98 1.69 10.84 1.94
N PRO A 99 0.58 10.83 2.70
CA PRO A 99 -0.20 9.64 2.97
C PRO A 99 -0.52 8.80 1.72
N GLY A 100 -0.23 7.49 1.82
CA GLY A 100 -0.41 6.52 0.74
C GLY A 100 0.68 6.55 -0.34
N PHE A 101 1.69 7.42 -0.21
CA PHE A 101 2.81 7.54 -1.16
C PHE A 101 2.29 7.63 -2.61
N ALA A 102 2.94 6.98 -3.58
CA ALA A 102 2.43 6.92 -4.95
C ALA A 102 1.59 5.67 -5.19
N THR A 103 2.11 4.49 -4.86
CA THR A 103 1.50 3.22 -5.26
C THR A 103 0.28 2.85 -4.43
N SER A 104 0.34 3.01 -3.09
CA SER A 104 -0.79 2.69 -2.22
C SER A 104 -1.98 3.58 -2.55
N ARG A 105 -1.77 4.90 -2.69
CA ARG A 105 -2.82 5.86 -3.03
C ARG A 105 -3.47 5.56 -4.38
N LEU A 106 -2.68 5.38 -5.44
CA LEU A 106 -3.21 5.06 -6.77
C LEU A 106 -3.93 3.71 -6.78
N GLY A 107 -3.34 2.70 -6.13
CA GLY A 107 -3.90 1.36 -6.10
C GLY A 107 -5.25 1.29 -5.40
N VAL A 108 -5.41 1.96 -4.24
CA VAL A 108 -6.69 1.92 -3.50
C VAL A 108 -7.77 2.77 -4.18
N VAL A 109 -7.41 3.93 -4.74
CA VAL A 109 -8.38 4.78 -5.48
C VAL A 109 -8.89 4.07 -6.73
N LEU A 110 -8.00 3.46 -7.51
CA LEU A 110 -8.40 2.68 -8.68
C LEU A 110 -9.30 1.49 -8.29
N GLY A 111 -8.94 0.76 -7.22
CA GLY A 111 -9.75 -0.34 -6.71
C GLY A 111 -11.13 0.11 -6.20
N ASN A 112 -11.20 1.24 -5.48
CA ASN A 112 -12.46 1.79 -4.98
C ASN A 112 -13.38 2.24 -6.12
N GLU A 113 -12.82 2.86 -7.16
CA GLU A 113 -13.60 3.24 -8.36
C GLU A 113 -14.10 2.00 -9.10
N ALA A 114 -13.29 0.96 -9.25
CA ALA A 114 -13.73 -0.29 -9.86
C ALA A 114 -14.86 -0.97 -9.05
N ILE A 115 -14.81 -0.91 -7.71
CA ILE A 115 -15.89 -1.39 -6.83
C ILE A 115 -17.15 -0.54 -7.01
N ARG A 116 -17.03 0.77 -7.20
CA ARG A 116 -18.15 1.67 -7.51
C ARG A 116 -18.81 1.28 -8.83
N MET A 117 -18.02 1.12 -9.90
CA MET A 117 -18.50 0.68 -11.21
C MET A 117 -19.25 -0.66 -11.14
N LEU A 118 -18.71 -1.59 -10.33
CA LEU A 118 -19.35 -2.87 -10.09
C LEU A 118 -20.72 -2.70 -9.40
N ALA A 119 -20.78 -1.88 -8.35
CA ALA A 119 -22.02 -1.59 -7.62
C ALA A 119 -23.07 -0.87 -8.47
N ASP A 120 -22.62 0.02 -9.35
CA ASP A 120 -23.48 0.75 -10.30
C ASP A 120 -23.99 -0.14 -11.46
N GLY A 121 -23.52 -1.39 -11.54
CA GLY A 121 -23.90 -2.33 -12.61
C GLY A 121 -23.34 -1.96 -13.99
N VAL A 122 -22.21 -1.25 -14.05
CA VAL A 122 -21.57 -0.87 -15.32
C VAL A 122 -21.15 -2.10 -16.11
N ALA A 123 -20.58 -3.11 -15.44
CA ALA A 123 -20.21 -4.40 -16.03
C ALA A 123 -20.00 -5.45 -14.93
N SER A 124 -19.79 -6.72 -15.33
CA SER A 124 -19.38 -7.77 -14.40
C SER A 124 -17.99 -7.50 -13.80
N ALA A 125 -17.67 -8.12 -12.69
CA ALA A 125 -16.33 -8.01 -12.10
C ALA A 125 -15.24 -8.46 -13.09
N HIS A 126 -15.51 -9.54 -13.81
CA HIS A 126 -14.62 -10.06 -14.84
C HIS A 126 -14.40 -9.06 -15.98
N ASP A 127 -15.46 -8.41 -16.46
CA ASP A 127 -15.34 -7.45 -17.57
C ASP A 127 -14.62 -6.17 -17.16
N ILE A 128 -14.85 -5.66 -15.95
CA ILE A 128 -14.11 -4.50 -15.39
C ILE A 128 -12.62 -4.83 -15.32
N ASP A 129 -12.26 -5.99 -14.79
CA ASP A 129 -10.87 -6.44 -14.71
C ASP A 129 -10.26 -6.63 -16.12
N THR A 130 -10.99 -7.26 -17.03
CA THR A 130 -10.57 -7.48 -18.41
C THR A 130 -10.33 -6.15 -19.14
N ALA A 131 -11.19 -5.16 -18.93
CA ALA A 131 -11.01 -3.83 -19.53
C ALA A 131 -9.67 -3.20 -19.15
N MET A 132 -9.27 -3.31 -17.87
CA MET A 132 -7.99 -2.77 -17.42
C MET A 132 -6.80 -3.62 -17.87
N GLN A 133 -6.95 -4.95 -17.90
CA GLN A 133 -5.89 -5.84 -18.37
C GLN A 133 -5.62 -5.66 -19.87
N LEU A 134 -6.65 -5.67 -20.71
CA LEU A 134 -6.48 -5.62 -22.16
C LEU A 134 -6.42 -4.19 -22.70
N GLY A 135 -7.18 -3.27 -22.13
CA GLY A 135 -7.22 -1.88 -22.58
C GLY A 135 -6.01 -1.06 -22.14
N TYR A 136 -5.51 -1.29 -20.92
CA TYR A 136 -4.40 -0.55 -20.33
C TYR A 136 -3.16 -1.40 -20.04
N LYS A 137 -3.18 -2.70 -20.37
CA LYS A 137 -2.08 -3.66 -20.15
C LYS A 137 -1.70 -3.82 -18.67
N HIS A 138 -2.67 -3.70 -17.78
CA HIS A 138 -2.44 -4.03 -16.37
C HIS A 138 -2.18 -5.55 -16.23
N PRO A 139 -1.23 -5.99 -15.40
CA PRO A 139 -0.97 -7.42 -15.21
C PRO A 139 -2.14 -8.13 -14.51
N LEU A 140 -2.88 -7.39 -13.68
CA LEU A 140 -4.10 -7.83 -12.98
C LEU A 140 -5.15 -6.75 -13.08
N GLY A 141 -6.42 -7.15 -13.07
CA GLY A 141 -7.52 -6.19 -12.95
C GLY A 141 -7.61 -5.60 -11.53
N PRO A 142 -8.25 -4.42 -11.38
CA PRO A 142 -8.30 -3.71 -10.10
C PRO A 142 -9.11 -4.44 -9.02
N LEU A 143 -10.12 -5.21 -9.41
CA LEU A 143 -10.97 -5.97 -8.49
C LEU A 143 -10.24 -7.24 -8.01
N GLU A 144 -9.60 -7.98 -8.93
CA GLU A 144 -8.75 -9.11 -8.58
C GLU A 144 -7.59 -8.67 -7.67
N LEU A 145 -6.90 -7.58 -8.00
CA LEU A 145 -5.84 -7.03 -7.18
C LEU A 145 -6.35 -6.62 -5.79
N SER A 146 -7.59 -6.13 -5.69
CA SER A 146 -8.20 -5.78 -4.41
C SER A 146 -8.39 -7.01 -3.52
N ASP A 147 -8.84 -8.12 -4.08
CA ASP A 147 -8.98 -9.39 -3.36
C ASP A 147 -7.62 -9.98 -2.94
N LEU A 148 -6.58 -9.82 -3.77
CA LEU A 148 -5.23 -10.31 -3.45
C LEU A 148 -4.57 -9.51 -2.32
N VAL A 149 -4.75 -8.20 -2.29
CA VAL A 149 -4.25 -7.32 -1.21
C VAL A 149 -5.05 -7.54 0.08
N GLY A 150 -6.35 -7.71 -0.04
CA GLY A 150 -7.30 -7.81 1.04
C GLY A 150 -8.21 -6.59 1.13
N LEU A 151 -9.52 -6.85 1.15
CA LEU A 151 -10.54 -5.78 1.14
C LEU A 151 -10.53 -4.96 2.43
N ASP A 152 -10.24 -5.59 3.58
CA ASP A 152 -10.02 -4.91 4.86
C ASP A 152 -8.83 -3.94 4.81
N VAL A 153 -7.70 -4.38 4.25
CA VAL A 153 -6.51 -3.54 4.09
C VAL A 153 -6.82 -2.34 3.19
N ARG A 154 -7.54 -2.56 2.09
CA ARG A 154 -7.93 -1.48 1.17
C ARG A 154 -8.87 -0.48 1.84
N ARG A 155 -9.87 -0.95 2.58
CA ARG A 155 -10.78 -0.12 3.36
C ARG A 155 -10.01 0.76 4.35
N ASP A 156 -9.09 0.16 5.11
CA ASP A 156 -8.34 0.87 6.14
C ASP A 156 -7.41 1.93 5.54
N ILE A 157 -6.76 1.65 4.41
CA ILE A 157 -5.95 2.64 3.69
C ILE A 157 -6.84 3.80 3.18
N LEU A 158 -8.00 3.51 2.61
CA LEU A 158 -8.93 4.54 2.13
C LEU A 158 -9.40 5.43 3.29
N ASN A 159 -9.81 4.86 4.42
CA ASN A 159 -10.20 5.62 5.60
C ASN A 159 -9.05 6.51 6.11
N ASN A 160 -7.82 5.99 6.16
CA ASN A 160 -6.66 6.77 6.56
C ASN A 160 -6.39 7.93 5.58
N LEU A 161 -6.57 7.71 4.28
CA LEU A 161 -6.44 8.78 3.28
C LEU A 161 -7.54 9.84 3.43
N ALA A 162 -8.80 9.42 3.67
CA ALA A 162 -9.91 10.36 3.88
C ALA A 162 -9.65 11.27 5.10
N ILE A 163 -9.16 10.70 6.20
CA ILE A 163 -8.79 11.45 7.41
C ILE A 163 -7.61 12.39 7.12
N ALA A 164 -6.54 11.88 6.51
CA ALA A 164 -5.30 12.63 6.31
C ALA A 164 -5.46 13.80 5.34
N PHE A 165 -6.35 13.68 4.36
CA PHE A 165 -6.62 14.75 3.39
C PHE A 165 -7.87 15.58 3.70
N ASP A 166 -8.63 15.20 4.75
CA ASP A 166 -9.96 15.78 5.05
C ASP A 166 -10.86 15.82 3.79
N ASP A 167 -10.99 14.64 3.12
CA ASP A 167 -11.58 14.58 1.79
C ASP A 167 -12.35 13.26 1.58
N ASP A 168 -13.68 13.39 1.48
CA ASP A 168 -14.62 12.29 1.33
C ASP A 168 -14.45 11.48 0.03
N ARG A 169 -13.74 11.98 -0.98
CA ARG A 169 -13.44 11.23 -2.21
C ARG A 169 -12.64 9.94 -1.95
N TYR A 170 -11.94 9.88 -0.82
CA TYR A 170 -11.20 8.69 -0.40
C TYR A 170 -12.01 7.72 0.44
N LEU A 171 -13.24 8.07 0.85
CA LEU A 171 -14.07 7.15 1.62
C LEU A 171 -14.29 5.83 0.86
N PRO A 172 -14.19 4.69 1.55
CA PRO A 172 -14.48 3.40 0.94
C PRO A 172 -15.93 3.36 0.46
N HIS A 173 -16.14 2.75 -0.71
CA HIS A 173 -17.49 2.57 -1.23
C HIS A 173 -18.33 1.67 -0.30
N PRO A 174 -19.65 1.91 -0.12
CA PRO A 174 -20.50 1.11 0.76
C PRO A 174 -20.47 -0.41 0.47
N LEU A 175 -20.30 -0.82 -0.79
CA LEU A 175 -20.12 -2.23 -1.14
C LEU A 175 -18.84 -2.82 -0.52
N LEU A 176 -17.72 -2.05 -0.50
CA LEU A 176 -16.48 -2.48 0.15
C LEU A 176 -16.69 -2.66 1.65
N GLU A 177 -17.35 -1.71 2.30
CA GLU A 177 -17.69 -1.82 3.73
C GLU A 177 -18.56 -3.05 4.02
N ALA A 178 -19.60 -3.30 3.19
CA ALA A 178 -20.47 -4.46 3.34
C ALA A 178 -19.72 -5.78 3.20
N LEU A 179 -18.82 -5.89 2.20
CA LEU A 179 -17.99 -7.07 1.98
C LEU A 179 -17.06 -7.35 3.18
N VAL A 180 -16.44 -6.30 3.70
CA VAL A 180 -15.57 -6.45 4.89
C VAL A 180 -16.38 -6.83 6.12
N ALA A 181 -17.54 -6.22 6.34
CA ALA A 181 -18.41 -6.53 7.47
C ALA A 181 -18.93 -7.98 7.46
N GLU A 182 -19.18 -8.57 6.28
CA GLU A 182 -19.56 -9.99 6.17
C GLU A 182 -18.37 -10.97 6.22
N GLY A 183 -17.13 -10.48 6.37
CA GLY A 183 -15.93 -11.28 6.39
C GLY A 183 -15.44 -11.75 5.01
N SER A 184 -15.93 -11.16 3.93
CA SER A 184 -15.43 -11.36 2.56
C SER A 184 -14.18 -10.50 2.34
N LEU A 185 -13.00 -11.00 2.81
CA LEU A 185 -11.76 -10.22 2.86
C LEU A 185 -10.83 -10.46 1.65
N GLY A 186 -11.32 -11.12 0.62
CA GLY A 186 -10.54 -11.48 -0.56
C GLY A 186 -9.94 -12.89 -0.48
N LYS A 187 -8.88 -13.13 -1.24
CA LYS A 187 -8.27 -14.46 -1.39
C LYS A 187 -7.87 -15.09 -0.06
N LYS A 188 -7.38 -14.31 0.90
CA LYS A 188 -6.97 -14.80 2.23
C LYS A 188 -8.11 -15.42 3.05
N ALA A 189 -9.35 -15.00 2.77
CA ALA A 189 -10.55 -15.53 3.43
C ALA A 189 -11.32 -16.54 2.56
N GLY A 190 -10.77 -16.92 1.40
CA GLY A 190 -11.41 -17.80 0.43
C GLY A 190 -12.57 -17.13 -0.34
N ARG A 191 -12.88 -15.90 -0.05
CA ARG A 191 -13.91 -15.10 -0.74
C ARG A 191 -13.69 -13.60 -0.57
N GLY A 192 -14.04 -12.85 -1.60
CA GLY A 192 -14.00 -11.41 -1.66
C GLY A 192 -15.01 -10.90 -2.68
N ILE A 193 -14.55 -10.08 -3.64
CA ILE A 193 -15.30 -9.75 -4.85
C ILE A 193 -15.48 -11.01 -5.71
N TYR A 194 -14.46 -11.86 -5.75
CA TYR A 194 -14.49 -13.18 -6.37
C TYR A 194 -14.61 -14.28 -5.31
N ASP A 195 -15.00 -15.48 -5.77
CA ASP A 195 -14.90 -16.72 -5.00
C ASP A 195 -13.49 -17.30 -5.20
N TRP A 196 -12.82 -17.60 -4.07
CA TRP A 196 -11.47 -18.16 -4.01
C TRP A 196 -11.45 -19.50 -3.27
N SER A 197 -12.65 -20.09 -2.99
CA SER A 197 -12.77 -21.31 -2.18
C SER A 197 -12.04 -22.50 -2.77
N THR A 198 -11.91 -22.56 -4.10
CA THR A 198 -11.14 -23.60 -4.83
C THR A 198 -9.66 -23.27 -4.97
N GLY A 199 -9.24 -22.06 -4.54
CA GLY A 199 -7.90 -21.51 -4.77
C GLY A 199 -7.73 -20.84 -6.14
N VAL A 200 -8.70 -20.98 -7.02
CA VAL A 200 -8.79 -20.32 -8.33
C VAL A 200 -9.85 -19.21 -8.28
N LYS A 201 -9.64 -18.14 -9.04
CA LYS A 201 -10.59 -17.03 -9.15
C LYS A 201 -11.83 -17.47 -9.93
N GLU A 202 -12.98 -17.38 -9.29
CA GLU A 202 -14.29 -17.64 -9.91
C GLU A 202 -15.23 -16.45 -9.71
N GLU A 203 -16.14 -16.21 -10.65
CA GLU A 203 -17.14 -15.16 -10.49
C GLU A 203 -18.11 -15.49 -9.35
N ARG A 204 -18.51 -14.48 -8.63
CA ARG A 204 -19.45 -14.57 -7.49
C ARG A 204 -20.59 -13.58 -7.68
N LYS A 205 -21.80 -14.01 -7.34
CA LYS A 205 -22.91 -13.07 -7.16
C LYS A 205 -22.73 -12.33 -5.83
N LEU A 206 -22.66 -11.01 -5.91
CA LEU A 206 -22.55 -10.17 -4.73
C LEU A 206 -23.94 -9.78 -4.19
N PRO A 207 -24.08 -9.53 -2.88
CA PRO A 207 -25.33 -9.09 -2.29
C PRO A 207 -25.83 -7.78 -2.93
N GLY A 208 -27.12 -7.77 -3.35
CA GLY A 208 -27.75 -6.58 -3.92
C GLY A 208 -27.46 -6.30 -5.40
N MET A 209 -26.72 -7.17 -6.10
CA MET A 209 -26.49 -7.06 -7.54
C MET A 209 -27.44 -8.00 -8.31
N LEU A 210 -27.98 -7.50 -9.45
CA LEU A 210 -28.88 -8.23 -10.35
C LEU A 210 -28.21 -9.41 -11.05
#